data_41207c52a908253654d3c5b89f49fd61
#
_entry.id   41207c52a908253654d3c5b89f49fd61
#
_cell.length_a   1.000
_cell.length_b   1.000
_cell.length_c   1.000
_cell.angle_alpha   90.00
_cell.angle_beta   90.00
_cell.angle_gamma   90.00
#
_symmetry.space_group_name_H-M   'P 1'
#
loop_
_entity.id
_entity.type
_entity.pdbx_description
1 polymer ?
#
loop_
_entity_poly.entity_id
_entity_poly.type
_entity_poly.pdbx_seq_one_letter_code
_entity_poly.pdbx_strand_id
1 'polypeptide(L)'
;MKNNHLSKEKDKKYNRYMDFAIKDNIIFEDDNLLLINKPRGLLLQQDGDNSHESLDKMVGDYLKATAMPVHRLDKDTSGLVLFAKNKKAAEEMSKIFNNHSQIEKHYLTLVSGQINEDGVVDAPLRKSFERKKMVVAPIKSGAKSAITKYHPLENFKDYTLLDITLLTGRTHQIRAHMSYIRHHVVGDIKYGDYKINNIFKREFGFENQFLHAYKIKFLDINGPLNYLKNKEFSCDLPLELQEILKKLDK
;
A
#
# COMPACT_ATOMS: atom_id res chain seq x y z
N MET A 1 -38.51 5.07 11.63
CA MET A 1 -38.04 3.98 10.72
C MET A 1 -36.74 4.29 9.96
N LYS A 2 -35.95 5.34 10.30
CA LYS A 2 -34.70 5.71 9.59
C LYS A 2 -33.41 5.20 10.24
N ASN A 3 -33.45 4.63 11.45
CA ASN A 3 -32.23 4.20 12.19
C ASN A 3 -31.78 2.75 11.92
N ASN A 4 -32.60 1.90 11.26
CA ASN A 4 -32.28 0.49 11.03
C ASN A 4 -31.44 0.23 9.76
N HIS A 5 -31.32 1.21 8.84
CA HIS A 5 -30.49 1.03 7.63
C HIS A 5 -29.00 1.32 7.90
N LEU A 6 -28.73 2.33 8.74
CA LEU A 6 -27.34 2.71 9.09
C LEU A 6 -26.62 1.67 9.96
N SER A 7 -27.37 0.90 10.79
CA SER A 7 -26.79 -0.19 11.58
C SER A 7 -26.42 -1.39 10.70
N LYS A 8 -27.28 -1.79 9.77
CA LYS A 8 -27.04 -2.92 8.87
C LYS A 8 -25.90 -2.68 7.86
N GLU A 9 -25.65 -1.45 7.43
CA GLU A 9 -24.49 -1.12 6.60
C GLU A 9 -23.20 -1.09 7.41
N LYS A 10 -23.24 -0.62 8.67
CA LYS A 10 -22.11 -0.72 9.60
C LYS A 10 -21.77 -2.18 9.89
N ASP A 11 -22.76 -3.02 10.17
CA ASP A 11 -22.56 -4.45 10.44
C ASP A 11 -22.03 -5.22 9.24
N LYS A 12 -22.44 -4.91 7.99
CA LYS A 12 -21.85 -5.48 6.76
C LYS A 12 -20.39 -5.04 6.55
N LYS A 13 -20.02 -3.83 6.95
CA LYS A 13 -18.66 -3.32 6.86
C LYS A 13 -17.73 -3.91 7.93
N TYR A 14 -18.27 -4.23 9.10
CA TYR A 14 -17.57 -4.92 10.19
C TYR A 14 -17.32 -6.41 9.87
N ASN A 15 -18.23 -7.06 9.16
CA ASN A 15 -18.16 -8.49 8.86
C ASN A 15 -17.16 -8.85 7.73
N ARG A 16 -16.56 -7.86 7.06
CA ARG A 16 -15.71 -8.07 5.87
C ARG A 16 -14.36 -8.72 6.18
N TYR A 17 -13.94 -8.75 7.44
CA TYR A 17 -12.66 -9.33 7.86
C TYR A 17 -12.81 -10.54 8.79
N MET A 18 -14.04 -11.00 9.07
CA MET A 18 -14.26 -12.21 9.88
C MET A 18 -13.66 -13.46 9.22
N ASP A 19 -13.49 -13.44 7.89
CA ASP A 19 -12.89 -14.54 7.13
C ASP A 19 -11.37 -14.34 6.88
N PHE A 20 -10.78 -13.21 7.34
CA PHE A 20 -9.34 -13.00 7.19
C PHE A 20 -8.58 -13.69 8.33
N ALA A 21 -8.03 -14.86 8.04
CA ALA A 21 -7.13 -15.55 8.95
C ALA A 21 -5.66 -15.20 8.66
N ILE A 22 -4.91 -14.82 9.70
CA ILE A 22 -3.47 -14.53 9.58
C ILE A 22 -2.73 -15.67 8.89
N LYS A 23 -2.99 -16.93 9.32
CA LYS A 23 -2.30 -18.13 8.82
C LYS A 23 -2.40 -18.32 7.30
N ASP A 24 -3.54 -17.98 6.71
CA ASP A 24 -3.79 -18.17 5.28
C ASP A 24 -3.14 -17.08 4.42
N ASN A 25 -2.63 -16.03 5.06
CA ASN A 25 -2.04 -14.85 4.41
C ASN A 25 -0.55 -14.65 4.73
N ILE A 26 0.07 -15.63 5.38
CA ILE A 26 1.51 -15.63 5.64
C ILE A 26 2.24 -15.96 4.33
N ILE A 27 3.12 -15.05 3.90
CA ILE A 27 4.01 -15.24 2.74
C ILE A 27 5.35 -15.81 3.19
N PHE A 28 5.83 -15.40 4.37
CA PHE A 28 7.08 -15.87 4.94
C PHE A 28 7.05 -15.70 6.47
N GLU A 29 7.58 -16.68 7.17
CA GLU A 29 7.77 -16.61 8.61
C GLU A 29 9.06 -17.36 9.01
N ASP A 30 9.84 -16.72 9.89
CA ASP A 30 10.99 -17.33 10.58
C ASP A 30 11.03 -16.86 12.06
N ASP A 31 12.16 -17.06 12.75
CA ASP A 31 12.32 -16.67 14.14
C ASP A 31 12.36 -15.15 14.33
N ASN A 32 12.66 -14.38 13.29
CA ASN A 32 12.88 -12.93 13.35
C ASN A 32 11.73 -12.14 12.70
N LEU A 33 11.12 -12.66 11.66
CA LEU A 33 10.25 -11.92 10.77
C LEU A 33 8.95 -12.67 10.45
N LEU A 34 7.91 -11.91 10.19
CA LEU A 34 6.63 -12.37 9.67
C LEU A 34 6.19 -11.44 8.52
N LEU A 35 6.04 -11.97 7.32
CA LEU A 35 5.58 -11.26 6.13
C LEU A 35 4.17 -11.71 5.77
N ILE A 36 3.24 -10.76 5.70
CA ILE A 36 1.81 -11.02 5.51
C ILE A 36 1.31 -10.26 4.28
N ASN A 37 0.43 -10.90 3.51
CA ASN A 37 -0.38 -10.25 2.49
C ASN A 37 -1.61 -9.59 3.13
N LYS A 38 -1.55 -8.27 3.39
CA LYS A 38 -2.63 -7.50 4.00
C LYS A 38 -3.78 -7.31 3.01
N PRO A 39 -5.03 -7.60 3.39
CA PRO A 39 -6.18 -7.27 2.56
C PRO A 39 -6.39 -5.75 2.52
N ARG A 40 -7.06 -5.27 1.46
CA ARG A 40 -7.51 -3.90 1.36
C ARG A 40 -8.57 -3.59 2.41
N GLY A 41 -8.55 -2.36 2.95
CA GLY A 41 -9.55 -1.87 3.89
C GLY A 41 -9.24 -2.18 5.36
N LEU A 42 -8.29 -3.08 5.66
CA LEU A 42 -7.82 -3.35 7.02
C LEU A 42 -6.77 -2.31 7.44
N LEU A 43 -6.95 -1.69 8.60
CA LEU A 43 -5.94 -0.83 9.20
C LEU A 43 -4.68 -1.64 9.50
N LEU A 44 -3.51 -1.05 9.28
CA LEU A 44 -2.26 -1.70 9.69
C LEU A 44 -2.07 -1.60 11.21
N GLN A 45 -2.30 -0.43 11.76
CA GLN A 45 -2.18 -0.14 13.19
C GLN A 45 -3.44 0.56 13.68
N GLN A 46 -3.79 0.35 14.93
CA GLN A 46 -4.90 1.07 15.54
C GLN A 46 -4.65 2.58 15.48
N ASP A 47 -5.66 3.32 15.06
CA ASP A 47 -5.77 4.75 15.29
C ASP A 47 -6.36 4.98 16.70
N GLY A 48 -6.22 6.17 17.24
CA GLY A 48 -6.50 6.48 18.66
C GLY A 48 -7.90 6.12 19.20
N ASP A 49 -8.79 5.58 18.36
CA ASP A 49 -10.07 4.99 18.73
C ASP A 49 -9.96 3.46 18.60
N ASN A 50 -9.70 2.78 19.71
CA ASN A 50 -9.52 1.33 19.81
C ASN A 50 -10.73 0.49 19.35
N SER A 51 -11.68 1.08 18.66
CA SER A 51 -12.94 0.45 18.20
C SER A 51 -12.78 -0.41 16.95
N HIS A 52 -11.65 -0.31 16.22
CA HIS A 52 -11.45 -1.01 14.96
C HIS A 52 -10.40 -2.12 15.06
N GLU A 53 -10.67 -3.25 14.42
CA GLU A 53 -9.63 -4.27 14.22
C GLU A 53 -8.50 -3.73 13.34
N SER A 54 -7.27 -4.13 13.66
CA SER A 54 -6.07 -3.76 12.93
C SER A 54 -5.15 -4.96 12.78
N LEU A 55 -4.35 -4.95 11.72
CA LEU A 55 -3.46 -6.06 11.40
C LEU A 55 -2.42 -6.29 12.51
N ASP A 56 -1.90 -5.24 13.12
CA ASP A 56 -0.93 -5.35 14.23
C ASP A 56 -1.52 -6.07 15.44
N LYS A 57 -2.82 -5.82 15.78
CA LYS A 57 -3.52 -6.55 16.84
C LYS A 57 -3.68 -8.03 16.47
N MET A 58 -4.17 -8.33 15.26
CA MET A 58 -4.35 -9.71 14.80
C MET A 58 -3.02 -10.48 14.76
N VAL A 59 -1.93 -9.82 14.33
CA VAL A 59 -0.58 -10.39 14.37
C VAL A 59 -0.09 -10.58 15.80
N GLY A 60 -0.37 -9.64 16.69
CA GLY A 60 -0.05 -9.76 18.12
C GLY A 60 -0.73 -10.97 18.76
N ASP A 61 -2.01 -11.19 18.46
CA ASP A 61 -2.77 -12.34 18.93
C ASP A 61 -2.22 -13.67 18.35
N TYR A 62 -1.84 -13.68 17.06
CA TYR A 62 -1.21 -14.82 16.41
C TYR A 62 0.15 -15.17 17.03
N LEU A 63 1.01 -14.18 17.23
CA LEU A 63 2.35 -14.37 17.80
C LEU A 63 2.33 -14.55 19.33
N LYS A 64 1.22 -14.25 20.00
CA LYS A 64 1.11 -14.13 21.47
C LYS A 64 2.16 -13.16 22.03
N ALA A 65 2.45 -12.10 21.29
CA ALA A 65 3.48 -11.09 21.58
C ALA A 65 3.11 -9.76 20.91
N THR A 66 3.82 -8.68 21.28
CA THR A 66 3.64 -7.38 20.61
C THR A 66 4.10 -7.46 19.15
N ALA A 67 3.20 -7.18 18.22
CA ALA A 67 3.53 -7.05 16.80
C ALA A 67 4.32 -5.76 16.54
N MET A 68 5.41 -5.86 15.79
CA MET A 68 6.28 -4.72 15.47
C MET A 68 6.34 -4.52 13.93
N PRO A 69 5.39 -3.75 13.34
CA PRO A 69 5.44 -3.48 11.92
C PRO A 69 6.66 -2.60 11.59
N VAL A 70 7.45 -3.00 10.59
CA VAL A 70 8.68 -2.29 10.19
C VAL A 70 8.45 -1.23 9.12
N HIS A 71 7.33 -1.28 8.45
CA HIS A 71 6.85 -0.27 7.51
C HIS A 71 5.33 -0.18 7.54
N ARG A 72 4.77 0.70 6.74
CA ARG A 72 3.32 0.90 6.72
C ARG A 72 2.74 0.86 5.31
N LEU A 73 1.49 0.38 5.23
CA LEU A 73 0.58 0.58 4.11
C LEU A 73 -0.62 1.41 4.56
N ASP A 74 -1.21 2.13 3.61
CA ASP A 74 -2.50 2.80 3.84
C ASP A 74 -3.59 1.75 4.09
N LYS A 75 -4.68 2.14 4.76
CA LYS A 75 -5.83 1.26 5.03
C LYS A 75 -6.29 0.52 3.78
N ASP A 76 -6.49 1.25 2.69
CA ASP A 76 -7.05 0.73 1.44
C ASP A 76 -5.99 0.24 0.43
N THR A 77 -4.71 0.21 0.81
CA THR A 77 -3.65 -0.47 0.07
C THR A 77 -3.54 -1.91 0.53
N SER A 78 -3.55 -2.86 -0.39
CA SER A 78 -3.31 -4.29 -0.13
C SER A 78 -1.85 -4.67 -0.34
N GLY A 79 -1.48 -5.89 0.07
CA GLY A 79 -0.18 -6.47 -0.23
C GLY A 79 0.75 -6.63 0.95
N LEU A 80 2.02 -6.78 0.67
CA LEU A 80 3.05 -7.20 1.62
C LEU A 80 3.29 -6.22 2.75
N VAL A 81 3.17 -6.71 3.97
CA VAL A 81 3.55 -6.02 5.21
C VAL A 81 4.46 -6.90 6.03
N LEU A 82 5.61 -6.35 6.42
CA LEU A 82 6.60 -7.03 7.23
C LEU A 82 6.51 -6.61 8.69
N PHE A 83 6.50 -7.61 9.57
CA PHE A 83 6.59 -7.47 11.02
C PHE A 83 7.87 -8.10 11.54
N ALA A 84 8.49 -7.45 12.50
CA ALA A 84 9.56 -8.06 13.29
C ALA A 84 8.95 -8.79 14.50
N LYS A 85 9.48 -9.98 14.81
CA LYS A 85 9.04 -10.81 15.93
C LYS A 85 9.81 -10.52 17.22
N ASN A 86 10.91 -9.77 17.13
CA ASN A 86 11.72 -9.34 18.28
C ASN A 86 12.36 -7.96 18.05
N LYS A 87 12.78 -7.30 19.12
CA LYS A 87 13.33 -5.94 19.07
C LYS A 87 14.59 -5.82 18.20
N LYS A 88 15.48 -6.83 18.25
CA LYS A 88 16.72 -6.84 17.45
C LYS A 88 16.42 -6.86 15.97
N ALA A 89 15.48 -7.69 15.54
CA ALA A 89 15.02 -7.73 14.15
C ALA A 89 14.33 -6.41 13.75
N ALA A 90 13.54 -5.79 14.65
CA ALA A 90 12.89 -4.50 14.39
C ALA A 90 13.92 -3.38 14.16
N GLU A 91 14.96 -3.30 14.96
CA GLU A 91 16.04 -2.31 14.81
C GLU A 91 16.80 -2.51 13.49
N GLU A 92 17.18 -3.75 13.16
CA GLU A 92 17.88 -4.05 11.90
C GLU A 92 16.99 -3.79 10.68
N MET A 93 15.74 -4.22 10.70
CA MET A 93 14.79 -3.93 9.61
C MET A 93 14.56 -2.43 9.43
N SER A 94 14.49 -1.65 10.51
CA SER A 94 14.38 -0.19 10.42
C SER A 94 15.55 0.43 9.66
N LYS A 95 16.77 -0.05 9.86
CA LYS A 95 17.97 0.40 9.12
C LYS A 95 17.85 0.03 7.64
N ILE A 96 17.49 -1.23 7.34
CA ILE A 96 17.33 -1.75 5.97
C ILE A 96 16.25 -0.95 5.22
N PHE A 97 15.07 -0.73 5.82
CA PHE A 97 13.97 0.01 5.18
C PHE A 97 14.27 1.50 4.94
N ASN A 98 15.20 2.07 5.69
CA ASN A 98 15.68 3.44 5.49
C ASN A 98 16.86 3.53 4.52
N ASN A 99 17.44 2.41 4.09
CA ASN A 99 18.56 2.34 3.15
C ASN A 99 18.13 1.75 1.81
N HIS A 100 17.92 2.60 0.81
CA HIS A 100 17.43 2.21 -0.51
C HIS A 100 18.40 1.35 -1.34
N SER A 101 19.67 1.23 -0.91
CA SER A 101 20.61 0.28 -1.52
C SER A 101 20.44 -1.14 -1.00
N GLN A 102 19.61 -1.35 0.01
CA GLN A 102 19.41 -2.65 0.66
C GLN A 102 18.04 -3.27 0.39
N ILE A 103 17.06 -2.48 -0.08
CA ILE A 103 15.68 -2.94 -0.29
C ILE A 103 14.99 -2.19 -1.42
N GLU A 104 14.29 -2.95 -2.27
CA GLU A 104 13.32 -2.43 -3.24
C GLU A 104 11.90 -2.81 -2.82
N LYS A 105 10.98 -1.87 -2.98
CA LYS A 105 9.54 -2.04 -2.70
C LYS A 105 8.77 -1.72 -3.95
N HIS A 106 8.06 -2.72 -4.47
CA HIS A 106 7.33 -2.62 -5.72
C HIS A 106 5.82 -2.67 -5.48
N TYR A 107 5.10 -1.83 -6.22
CA TYR A 107 3.66 -1.71 -6.14
C TYR A 107 3.04 -1.78 -7.54
N LEU A 108 1.93 -2.48 -7.67
CA LEU A 108 1.07 -2.38 -8.84
C LEU A 108 0.02 -1.31 -8.62
N THR A 109 -0.16 -0.45 -9.61
CA THR A 109 -1.21 0.58 -9.58
C THR A 109 -1.78 0.83 -10.97
N LEU A 110 -3.11 0.98 -11.05
CA LEU A 110 -3.79 1.42 -12.26
C LEU A 110 -3.96 2.94 -12.18
N VAL A 111 -3.50 3.64 -13.20
CA VAL A 111 -3.60 5.10 -13.28
C VAL A 111 -4.37 5.56 -14.51
N SER A 112 -4.91 6.76 -14.48
CA SER A 112 -5.59 7.39 -15.60
C SER A 112 -4.62 7.86 -16.68
N GLY A 113 -5.02 7.73 -17.95
CA GLY A 113 -4.27 8.15 -19.12
C GLY A 113 -3.18 7.16 -19.54
N GLN A 114 -2.54 7.46 -20.65
CA GLN A 114 -1.50 6.63 -21.27
C GLN A 114 -0.11 7.05 -20.76
N ILE A 115 0.67 6.09 -20.31
CA ILE A 115 2.10 6.22 -20.00
C ILE A 115 2.83 5.16 -20.82
N ASN A 116 3.73 5.59 -21.72
CA ASN A 116 4.40 4.69 -22.67
C ASN A 116 5.88 4.47 -22.32
N GLU A 117 6.42 5.23 -21.38
CA GLU A 117 7.85 5.20 -21.03
C GLU A 117 8.06 5.18 -19.53
N ASP A 118 9.21 4.67 -19.13
CA ASP A 118 9.67 4.74 -17.74
C ASP A 118 9.82 6.18 -17.30
N GLY A 119 9.59 6.40 -16.01
CA GLY A 119 9.79 7.74 -15.48
C GLY A 119 10.09 7.78 -14.00
N VAL A 120 10.46 8.98 -13.56
CA VAL A 120 10.79 9.26 -12.16
C VAL A 120 10.08 10.54 -11.73
N VAL A 121 9.35 10.46 -10.63
CA VAL A 121 8.85 11.66 -9.93
C VAL A 121 9.76 11.92 -8.74
N ASP A 122 10.63 12.91 -8.85
CA ASP A 122 11.44 13.45 -7.75
C ASP A 122 10.83 14.78 -7.31
N ALA A 123 9.91 14.70 -6.36
CA ALA A 123 9.13 15.85 -5.93
C ALA A 123 8.87 15.78 -4.40
N PRO A 124 9.49 16.68 -3.61
CA PRO A 124 9.35 16.63 -2.15
C PRO A 124 7.92 16.80 -1.68
N LEU A 125 7.55 16.08 -0.61
CA LEU A 125 6.20 16.03 -0.08
C LEU A 125 6.13 16.61 1.34
N ARG A 126 5.07 17.39 1.60
CA ARG A 126 4.67 17.81 2.95
C ARG A 126 3.18 17.61 3.20
N LYS A 127 2.79 17.54 4.46
CA LYS A 127 1.37 17.54 4.84
C LYS A 127 0.79 18.95 4.66
N SER A 128 -0.29 19.06 3.91
CA SER A 128 -1.13 20.27 3.89
C SER A 128 -2.25 20.09 4.91
N PHE A 129 -2.28 20.94 5.93
CA PHE A 129 -3.34 20.92 6.95
C PHE A 129 -4.67 21.42 6.36
N GLU A 130 -4.63 22.43 5.51
CA GLU A 130 -5.79 22.97 4.80
C GLU A 130 -6.46 21.89 3.92
N ARG A 131 -5.68 21.22 3.07
CA ARG A 131 -6.19 20.19 2.14
C ARG A 131 -6.30 18.81 2.79
N LYS A 132 -5.88 18.64 4.04
CA LYS A 132 -5.84 17.36 4.77
C LYS A 132 -5.19 16.22 3.99
N LYS A 133 -4.20 16.52 3.12
CA LYS A 133 -3.47 15.55 2.28
C LYS A 133 -2.00 15.91 2.12
N MET A 134 -1.20 14.98 1.58
CA MET A 134 0.17 15.26 1.16
C MET A 134 0.16 16.07 -0.13
N VAL A 135 1.05 17.02 -0.26
CA VAL A 135 1.20 17.87 -1.45
C VAL A 135 2.67 18.01 -1.80
N VAL A 136 2.95 18.13 -3.10
CA VAL A 136 4.29 18.51 -3.58
C VAL A 136 4.56 19.96 -3.17
N ALA A 137 5.74 20.19 -2.60
CA ALA A 137 6.16 21.50 -2.16
C ALA A 137 7.70 21.59 -2.07
N PRO A 138 8.28 22.79 -2.15
CA PRO A 138 9.73 22.94 -2.03
C PRO A 138 10.27 22.48 -0.67
N ILE A 139 11.50 21.96 -0.62
CA ILE A 139 12.20 21.55 0.62
C ILE A 139 12.20 22.67 1.68
N LYS A 140 12.44 23.92 1.25
CA LYS A 140 12.44 25.09 2.14
C LYS A 140 11.10 25.34 2.88
N SER A 141 10.01 24.71 2.42
CA SER A 141 8.71 24.77 3.10
C SER A 141 8.48 23.63 4.10
N GLY A 142 9.53 22.89 4.49
CA GLY A 142 9.45 21.72 5.36
C GLY A 142 9.02 20.44 4.68
N ALA A 143 8.99 20.40 3.34
CA ALA A 143 8.76 19.19 2.59
C ALA A 143 9.96 18.24 2.71
N LYS A 144 9.69 16.94 2.70
CA LYS A 144 10.71 15.88 2.77
C LYS A 144 10.93 15.29 1.37
N SER A 145 12.17 14.99 1.01
CA SER A 145 12.50 14.30 -0.24
C SER A 145 11.61 13.08 -0.43
N ALA A 146 11.10 12.93 -1.64
CA ALA A 146 10.23 11.84 -2.05
C ALA A 146 10.50 11.51 -3.52
N ILE A 147 10.88 10.25 -3.80
CA ILE A 147 11.26 9.76 -5.12
C ILE A 147 10.51 8.49 -5.44
N THR A 148 9.77 8.50 -6.55
CA THR A 148 8.97 7.38 -7.07
C THR A 148 9.39 7.09 -8.50
N LYS A 149 9.84 5.87 -8.78
CA LYS A 149 10.05 5.38 -10.16
C LYS A 149 8.81 4.64 -10.62
N TYR A 150 8.50 4.72 -11.91
CA TYR A 150 7.42 3.96 -12.51
C TYR A 150 7.82 3.38 -13.86
N HIS A 151 7.28 2.19 -14.13
CA HIS A 151 7.46 1.44 -15.36
C HIS A 151 6.07 0.99 -15.86
N PRO A 152 5.66 1.35 -17.10
CA PRO A 152 4.38 0.88 -17.65
C PRO A 152 4.46 -0.60 -17.98
N LEU A 153 3.51 -1.38 -17.45
CA LEU A 153 3.39 -2.81 -17.70
C LEU A 153 2.39 -3.13 -18.81
N GLU A 154 1.24 -2.44 -18.79
CA GLU A 154 0.17 -2.66 -19.74
C GLU A 154 -0.64 -1.38 -19.92
N ASN A 155 -0.94 -1.05 -21.18
CA ASN A 155 -1.81 0.06 -21.56
C ASN A 155 -3.20 -0.46 -21.94
N PHE A 156 -4.22 0.18 -21.37
CA PHE A 156 -5.61 0.07 -21.73
C PHE A 156 -6.04 1.37 -22.42
N LYS A 157 -7.21 1.42 -23.06
CA LYS A 157 -7.68 2.59 -23.79
C LYS A 157 -7.48 3.94 -23.07
N ASP A 158 -7.87 4.02 -21.79
CA ASP A 158 -7.83 5.25 -21.00
C ASP A 158 -6.98 5.14 -19.72
N TYR A 159 -6.27 4.02 -19.54
CA TYR A 159 -5.55 3.70 -18.30
C TYR A 159 -4.22 3.03 -18.58
N THR A 160 -3.33 3.07 -17.59
CA THR A 160 -2.07 2.33 -17.62
C THR A 160 -1.87 1.59 -16.29
N LEU A 161 -1.52 0.31 -16.36
CA LEU A 161 -1.03 -0.46 -15.23
C LEU A 161 0.48 -0.20 -15.09
N LEU A 162 0.90 0.25 -13.91
CA LEU A 162 2.28 0.57 -13.60
C LEU A 162 2.88 -0.36 -12.55
N ASP A 163 4.15 -0.72 -12.73
CA ASP A 163 5.04 -1.12 -11.64
C ASP A 163 5.71 0.13 -11.06
N ILE A 164 5.49 0.36 -9.78
CA ILE A 164 6.05 1.50 -9.04
C ILE A 164 7.15 1.00 -8.13
N THR A 165 8.35 1.58 -8.23
CA THR A 165 9.44 1.36 -7.26
C THR A 165 9.61 2.58 -6.37
N LEU A 166 9.47 2.39 -5.05
CA LEU A 166 9.65 3.44 -4.06
C LEU A 166 11.10 3.54 -3.58
N LEU A 167 11.77 4.67 -3.86
CA LEU A 167 13.07 5.01 -3.28
C LEU A 167 12.94 5.76 -1.94
N THR A 168 11.75 6.22 -1.57
CA THR A 168 11.41 6.82 -0.27
C THR A 168 10.04 6.29 0.16
N GLY A 169 9.69 6.43 1.44
CA GLY A 169 8.43 5.90 1.98
C GLY A 169 7.59 6.98 2.69
N ARG A 170 7.20 8.06 1.99
CA ARG A 170 6.35 9.10 2.59
C ARG A 170 4.89 8.69 2.57
N THR A 171 4.12 9.17 3.54
CA THR A 171 2.67 8.94 3.60
C THR A 171 2.02 9.29 2.28
N HIS A 172 1.19 8.40 1.73
CA HIS A 172 0.47 8.54 0.46
C HIS A 172 1.38 8.91 -0.74
N GLN A 173 2.67 8.58 -0.73
CA GLN A 173 3.64 9.08 -1.71
C GLN A 173 3.23 8.76 -3.15
N ILE A 174 2.96 7.50 -3.48
CA ILE A 174 2.54 7.07 -4.83
C ILE A 174 1.32 7.89 -5.27
N ARG A 175 0.30 7.94 -4.44
CA ARG A 175 -0.98 8.62 -4.71
C ARG A 175 -0.79 10.12 -4.98
N ALA A 176 0.04 10.79 -4.17
CA ALA A 176 0.34 12.21 -4.33
C ALA A 176 1.20 12.49 -5.58
N HIS A 177 2.19 11.63 -5.87
CA HIS A 177 3.06 11.77 -7.04
C HIS A 177 2.32 11.51 -8.35
N MET A 178 1.51 10.43 -8.42
CA MET A 178 0.72 10.16 -9.62
C MET A 178 -0.30 11.27 -9.89
N SER A 179 -0.94 11.80 -8.85
CA SER A 179 -1.82 12.96 -8.97
C SER A 179 -1.07 14.22 -9.40
N TYR A 180 0.17 14.42 -8.95
CA TYR A 180 1.01 15.56 -9.33
C TYR A 180 1.34 15.56 -10.82
N ILE A 181 1.65 14.41 -11.39
CA ILE A 181 1.90 14.26 -12.84
C ILE A 181 0.62 14.04 -13.67
N ARG A 182 -0.57 14.23 -13.06
CA ARG A 182 -1.89 14.11 -13.69
C ARG A 182 -2.29 12.71 -14.18
N HIS A 183 -1.62 11.67 -13.69
CA HIS A 183 -2.00 10.28 -13.86
C HIS A 183 -2.58 9.75 -12.55
N HIS A 184 -3.84 10.04 -12.30
CA HIS A 184 -4.48 9.76 -11.03
C HIS A 184 -4.64 8.26 -10.79
N VAL A 185 -4.32 7.79 -9.58
CA VAL A 185 -4.61 6.41 -9.17
C VAL A 185 -6.13 6.18 -9.20
N VAL A 186 -6.54 5.15 -9.93
CA VAL A 186 -7.95 4.80 -10.09
C VAL A 186 -8.56 4.41 -8.75
N GLY A 187 -9.78 4.89 -8.49
CA GLY A 187 -10.50 4.63 -7.24
C GLY A 187 -10.02 5.43 -6.04
N ASP A 188 -8.98 6.25 -6.16
CA ASP A 188 -8.48 7.06 -5.05
C ASP A 188 -9.41 8.23 -4.74
N ILE A 189 -10.13 8.16 -3.63
CA ILE A 189 -11.09 9.20 -3.21
C ILE A 189 -10.40 10.52 -2.88
N LYS A 190 -9.12 10.47 -2.44
CA LYS A 190 -8.41 11.65 -1.91
C LYS A 190 -7.55 12.37 -2.94
N TYR A 191 -6.96 11.64 -3.87
CA TYR A 191 -6.03 12.13 -4.89
C TYR A 191 -6.48 11.84 -6.33
N GLY A 192 -7.50 11.02 -6.49
CA GLY A 192 -8.01 10.57 -7.77
C GLY A 192 -8.88 11.60 -8.51
N ASP A 193 -9.32 11.22 -9.69
CA ASP A 193 -10.29 11.97 -10.49
C ASP A 193 -11.71 11.49 -10.17
N TYR A 194 -12.61 12.42 -9.85
CA TYR A 194 -13.99 12.12 -9.46
C TYR A 194 -14.79 11.44 -10.58
N LYS A 195 -14.59 11.84 -11.84
CA LYS A 195 -15.32 11.27 -12.98
C LYS A 195 -14.92 9.82 -13.21
N ILE A 196 -13.61 9.55 -13.18
CA ILE A 196 -13.05 8.20 -13.31
C ILE A 196 -13.52 7.32 -12.15
N ASN A 197 -13.45 7.81 -10.92
CA ASN A 197 -13.89 7.06 -9.74
C ASN A 197 -15.39 6.70 -9.83
N ASN A 198 -16.24 7.58 -10.36
CA ASN A 198 -17.66 7.28 -10.56
C ASN A 198 -17.89 6.21 -11.66
N ILE A 199 -17.07 6.18 -12.71
CA ILE A 199 -17.10 5.11 -13.72
C ILE A 199 -16.77 3.78 -13.04
N PHE A 200 -15.66 3.70 -12.32
CA PHE A 200 -15.23 2.47 -11.65
C PHE A 200 -16.22 1.99 -10.58
N LYS A 201 -16.83 2.92 -9.84
CA LYS A 201 -17.91 2.59 -8.91
C LYS A 201 -19.12 1.98 -9.60
N ARG A 202 -19.56 2.56 -10.73
CA ARG A 202 -20.75 2.09 -11.47
C ARG A 202 -20.50 0.76 -12.18
N GLU A 203 -19.35 0.61 -12.82
CA GLU A 203 -19.07 -0.53 -13.71
C GLU A 203 -18.48 -1.73 -12.98
N PHE A 204 -17.69 -1.49 -11.95
CA PHE A 204 -16.96 -2.53 -11.22
C PHE A 204 -17.32 -2.59 -9.73
N GLY A 205 -18.16 -1.68 -9.20
CA GLY A 205 -18.41 -1.56 -7.76
C GLY A 205 -17.15 -1.14 -6.96
N PHE A 206 -16.15 -0.56 -7.63
CA PHE A 206 -14.84 -0.29 -7.07
C PHE A 206 -14.72 1.16 -6.57
N GLU A 207 -14.47 1.33 -5.26
CA GLU A 207 -14.51 2.65 -4.58
C GLU A 207 -13.22 3.02 -3.83
N ASN A 208 -12.15 2.22 -3.98
CA ASN A 208 -10.90 2.47 -3.26
C ASN A 208 -9.71 2.47 -4.23
N GLN A 209 -8.55 2.99 -3.80
CA GLN A 209 -7.37 3.08 -4.66
C GLN A 209 -6.93 1.72 -5.21
N PHE A 210 -6.70 1.63 -6.52
CA PHE A 210 -6.06 0.50 -7.16
C PHE A 210 -4.56 0.56 -6.87
N LEU A 211 -4.16 0.09 -5.68
CA LEU A 211 -2.77 0.12 -5.22
C LEU A 211 -2.47 -1.13 -4.39
N HIS A 212 -1.44 -1.87 -4.79
CA HIS A 212 -1.07 -3.15 -4.22
C HIS A 212 0.45 -3.28 -4.06
N ALA A 213 0.94 -3.47 -2.84
CA ALA A 213 2.35 -3.72 -2.53
C ALA A 213 2.68 -5.19 -2.85
N TYR A 214 3.05 -5.48 -4.09
CA TYR A 214 3.12 -6.86 -4.55
C TYR A 214 4.47 -7.54 -4.34
N LYS A 215 5.58 -6.76 -4.18
CA LYS A 215 6.90 -7.33 -4.10
C LYS A 215 7.84 -6.53 -3.19
N ILE A 216 8.63 -7.27 -2.42
CA ILE A 216 9.77 -6.75 -1.64
C ILE A 216 11.00 -7.56 -2.06
N LYS A 217 12.06 -6.87 -2.48
CA LYS A 217 13.34 -7.49 -2.84
C LYS A 217 14.43 -6.96 -1.93
N PHE A 218 15.09 -7.84 -1.24
CA PHE A 218 16.27 -7.55 -0.43
C PHE A 218 17.51 -7.60 -1.32
N LEU A 219 18.34 -6.57 -1.23
CA LEU A 219 19.56 -6.44 -2.03
C LEU A 219 20.78 -6.86 -1.21
N ASP A 220 21.81 -6.01 -1.16
CA ASP A 220 23.04 -6.30 -0.43
C ASP A 220 22.88 -5.97 1.06
N ILE A 221 22.40 -6.94 1.83
CA ILE A 221 22.19 -6.83 3.27
C ILE A 221 23.39 -7.40 4.00
N ASN A 222 23.89 -6.65 4.98
CA ASN A 222 24.91 -7.07 5.94
C ASN A 222 24.32 -7.17 7.34
N GLY A 223 25.04 -7.83 8.26
CA GLY A 223 24.64 -7.94 9.66
C GLY A 223 23.75 -9.16 9.97
N PRO A 224 22.99 -9.13 11.08
CA PRO A 224 22.25 -10.29 11.59
C PRO A 224 21.20 -10.87 10.67
N LEU A 225 20.68 -10.07 9.73
CA LEU A 225 19.66 -10.48 8.77
C LEU A 225 20.23 -10.71 7.36
N ASN A 226 21.54 -10.93 7.23
CA ASN A 226 22.21 -11.16 5.94
C ASN A 226 21.67 -12.38 5.18
N TYR A 227 21.01 -13.32 5.83
CA TYR A 227 20.35 -14.47 5.20
C TYR A 227 19.17 -14.06 4.27
N LEU A 228 18.73 -12.79 4.36
CA LEU A 228 17.75 -12.21 3.43
C LEU A 228 18.38 -11.66 2.14
N LYS A 229 19.70 -11.54 2.08
CA LYS A 229 20.41 -11.01 0.90
C LYS A 229 19.96 -11.74 -0.36
N ASN A 230 19.60 -10.96 -1.39
CA ASN A 230 19.09 -11.40 -2.68
C ASN A 230 17.77 -12.20 -2.64
N LYS A 231 17.07 -12.23 -1.48
CA LYS A 231 15.72 -12.81 -1.42
C LYS A 231 14.67 -11.83 -1.94
N GLU A 232 13.69 -12.39 -2.62
CA GLU A 232 12.52 -11.70 -3.13
C GLU A 232 11.27 -12.40 -2.61
N PHE A 233 10.30 -11.60 -2.17
CA PHE A 233 8.99 -12.07 -1.73
C PHE A 233 7.94 -11.33 -2.54
N SER A 234 6.93 -12.06 -3.02
CA SER A 234 5.83 -11.50 -3.79
C SER A 234 4.49 -12.08 -3.35
N CYS A 235 3.43 -11.35 -3.63
CA CYS A 235 2.06 -11.83 -3.54
C CYS A 235 1.26 -11.40 -4.76
N ASP A 236 0.28 -12.22 -5.12
CA ASP A 236 -0.56 -11.97 -6.27
C ASP A 236 -1.47 -10.77 -6.07
N LEU A 237 -1.80 -10.10 -7.17
CA LEU A 237 -2.82 -9.07 -7.18
C LEU A 237 -4.16 -9.67 -6.70
N PRO A 238 -4.89 -9.01 -5.78
CA PRO A 238 -6.20 -9.47 -5.33
C PRO A 238 -7.15 -9.76 -6.49
N LEU A 239 -7.95 -10.82 -6.39
CA LEU A 239 -8.87 -11.26 -7.45
C LEU A 239 -9.76 -10.12 -7.96
N GLU A 240 -10.28 -9.28 -7.06
CA GLU A 240 -11.07 -8.10 -7.43
C GLU A 240 -10.32 -7.17 -8.40
N LEU A 241 -9.03 -6.92 -8.17
CA LEU A 241 -8.19 -6.07 -9.02
C LEU A 241 -7.84 -6.77 -10.34
N GLN A 242 -7.62 -8.09 -10.32
CA GLN A 242 -7.43 -8.89 -11.54
C GLN A 242 -8.67 -8.86 -12.43
N GLU A 243 -9.88 -9.00 -11.85
CA GLU A 243 -11.15 -8.94 -12.60
C GLU A 243 -11.40 -7.58 -13.24
N ILE A 244 -10.98 -6.50 -12.59
CA ILE A 244 -11.02 -5.16 -13.18
C ILE A 244 -10.13 -5.12 -14.43
N LEU A 245 -8.87 -5.55 -14.34
CA LEU A 245 -7.93 -5.53 -15.47
C LEU A 245 -8.43 -6.37 -16.65
N LYS A 246 -9.03 -7.55 -16.40
CA LYS A 246 -9.59 -8.42 -17.45
C LYS A 246 -10.75 -7.78 -18.22
N LYS A 247 -11.47 -6.84 -17.60
CA LYS A 247 -12.65 -6.19 -18.18
C LYS A 247 -12.36 -4.84 -18.84
N LEU A 248 -11.13 -4.32 -18.69
CA LEU A 248 -10.72 -3.10 -19.36
C LEU A 248 -10.43 -3.34 -20.84
N ASP A 249 -10.88 -2.44 -21.69
CA ASP A 249 -10.59 -2.45 -23.13
C ASP A 249 -9.09 -2.12 -23.35
N LYS A 250 -8.45 -2.89 -24.25
CA LYS A 250 -7.04 -2.69 -24.66
C LYS A 250 -6.89 -1.68 -25.78
#